data_4d5f7c38cf861e37d38873722daa4c0d
#
_entry.id   4d5f7c38cf861e37d38873722daa4c0d
#
_cell.length_a   1.000
_cell.length_b   1.000
_cell.length_c   1.000
_cell.angle_alpha   90.00
_cell.angle_beta   90.00
_cell.angle_gamma   90.00
#
_symmetry.space_group_name_H-M   'P 1'
#
loop_
_entity.id
_entity.type
_entity.pdbx_description
1 polymer ?
#
loop_
_entity_poly.entity_id
_entity_poly.type
_entity_poly.pdbx_seq_one_letter_code
_entity_poly.pdbx_strand_id
1 'polypeptide(L)'
;MQSNKESNQKLIERFPFLIPRNRWTGKVPEDYDYSYTELDSMPDGWRKAFGEQMCEDIREELVCAEYLDQYRITQIKEKYGTLCWYDFGCTERMLRDIIPKYEHLSARTCIRCGNPATKVSTGWISPYCDTCAGKISHAERFIPIEEWLSGSGDEVASERIVNEKDTHSL
;
A
#
# COMPACT_ATOMS: atom_id res chain seq x y z
N MET A 1 14.85 12.40 2.53
CA MET A 1 15.53 11.13 2.90
C MET A 1 16.57 10.85 1.83
N GLN A 2 17.85 10.72 2.14
CA GLN A 2 18.84 10.31 1.13
C GLN A 2 18.48 8.88 0.71
N SER A 3 18.18 8.69 -0.56
CA SER A 3 17.90 7.36 -1.09
C SER A 3 19.21 6.55 -0.95
N ASN A 4 19.15 5.49 -0.17
CA ASN A 4 20.25 4.56 -0.08
C ASN A 4 20.17 3.60 -1.26
N LYS A 5 20.83 3.94 -2.38
CA LYS A 5 20.84 3.16 -3.62
C LYS A 5 21.22 1.69 -3.39
N GLU A 6 22.19 1.45 -2.52
CA GLU A 6 22.63 0.10 -2.17
C GLU A 6 21.52 -0.70 -1.46
N SER A 7 20.79 -0.06 -0.55
CA SER A 7 19.64 -0.68 0.13
C SER A 7 18.50 -0.97 -0.84
N ASN A 8 18.23 -0.04 -1.76
CA ASN A 8 17.20 -0.21 -2.79
C ASN A 8 17.56 -1.34 -3.77
N GLN A 9 18.84 -1.44 -4.14
CA GLN A 9 19.32 -2.52 -4.99
C GLN A 9 19.09 -3.89 -4.33
N LYS A 10 19.48 -4.05 -3.06
CA LYS A 10 19.23 -5.28 -2.29
C LYS A 10 17.74 -5.60 -2.16
N LEU A 11 16.92 -4.56 -1.99
CA LEU A 11 15.46 -4.73 -1.89
C LEU A 11 14.88 -5.24 -3.22
N ILE A 12 15.32 -4.69 -4.36
CA ILE A 12 14.90 -5.12 -5.70
C ILE A 12 15.42 -6.52 -6.04
N GLU A 13 16.65 -6.87 -5.64
CA GLU A 13 17.19 -8.23 -5.80
C GLU A 13 16.32 -9.27 -5.08
N ARG A 14 15.78 -8.92 -3.90
CA ARG A 14 14.87 -9.76 -3.14
C ARG A 14 13.44 -9.74 -3.68
N PHE A 15 12.97 -8.58 -4.14
CA PHE A 15 11.62 -8.33 -4.62
C PHE A 15 11.65 -7.64 -6.01
N PRO A 16 11.86 -8.39 -7.10
CA PRO A 16 12.06 -7.83 -8.45
C PRO A 16 10.90 -6.95 -8.95
N PHE A 17 9.70 -7.18 -8.43
CA PHE A 17 8.51 -6.39 -8.78
C PHE A 17 8.50 -4.97 -8.19
N LEU A 18 9.44 -4.64 -7.28
CA LEU A 18 9.60 -3.28 -6.75
C LEU A 18 10.37 -2.34 -7.68
N ILE A 19 10.94 -2.86 -8.77
CA ILE A 19 11.61 -2.03 -9.76
C ILE A 19 10.58 -1.15 -10.50
N PRO A 20 10.77 0.18 -10.52
CA PRO A 20 9.83 1.07 -11.19
C PRO A 20 9.81 0.82 -12.70
N ARG A 21 8.62 0.81 -13.28
CA ARG A 21 8.44 0.58 -14.70
C ARG A 21 7.55 1.66 -15.32
N ASN A 22 7.81 1.97 -16.56
CA ASN A 22 6.91 2.80 -17.34
C ASN A 22 5.54 2.11 -17.45
N ARG A 23 4.47 2.78 -17.05
CA ARG A 23 3.11 2.21 -17.01
C ARG A 23 2.58 1.75 -18.35
N TRP A 24 3.02 2.40 -19.43
CA TRP A 24 2.55 2.12 -20.78
C TRP A 24 3.34 1.02 -21.47
N THR A 25 4.68 1.05 -21.32
CA THR A 25 5.58 0.12 -22.00
C THR A 25 5.97 -1.09 -21.15
N GLY A 26 5.80 -1.02 -19.82
CA GLY A 26 6.26 -2.01 -18.88
C GLY A 26 7.79 -2.08 -18.73
N LYS A 27 8.54 -1.21 -19.42
CA LYS A 27 10.00 -1.22 -19.41
C LYS A 27 10.55 -0.44 -18.22
N VAL A 28 11.67 -0.89 -17.69
CA VAL A 28 12.48 -0.13 -16.73
C VAL A 28 13.11 1.04 -17.48
N PRO A 29 13.12 2.28 -16.91
CA PRO A 29 13.84 3.41 -17.52
C PRO A 29 15.33 3.08 -17.72
N GLU A 30 15.91 3.49 -18.85
CA GLU A 30 17.32 3.21 -19.18
C GLU A 30 18.29 3.90 -18.21
N ASP A 31 17.88 5.02 -17.62
CA ASP A 31 18.62 5.82 -16.66
C ASP A 31 18.29 5.46 -15.19
N TYR A 32 17.59 4.36 -14.95
CA TYR A 32 17.22 3.94 -13.59
C TYR A 32 18.47 3.56 -12.77
N ASP A 33 18.63 4.21 -11.63
CA ASP A 33 19.86 4.19 -10.84
C ASP A 33 19.67 3.71 -9.38
N TYR A 34 18.56 3.01 -9.09
CA TYR A 34 18.17 2.55 -7.74
C TYR A 34 17.90 3.67 -6.72
N SER A 35 17.67 4.90 -7.18
CA SER A 35 17.39 6.02 -6.28
C SER A 35 16.04 5.88 -5.55
N TYR A 36 15.11 5.10 -6.08
CA TYR A 36 13.80 4.80 -5.51
C TYR A 36 13.29 3.43 -5.95
N THR A 37 12.28 2.92 -5.23
CA THR A 37 11.54 1.69 -5.53
C THR A 37 10.04 1.98 -5.52
N GLU A 38 9.21 1.07 -6.03
CA GLU A 38 7.73 1.22 -5.91
C GLU A 38 7.28 1.29 -4.45
N LEU A 39 8.01 0.65 -3.52
CA LEU A 39 7.70 0.68 -2.09
C LEU A 39 7.89 2.07 -1.45
N ASP A 40 8.64 2.98 -2.08
CA ASP A 40 8.80 4.36 -1.62
C ASP A 40 7.50 5.19 -1.75
N SER A 41 6.54 4.71 -2.54
CA SER A 41 5.20 5.29 -2.65
C SER A 41 4.27 4.93 -1.48
N MET A 42 4.66 3.93 -0.67
CA MET A 42 3.92 3.57 0.54
C MET A 42 4.21 4.58 1.66
N PRO A 43 3.19 5.04 2.43
CA PRO A 43 3.41 5.88 3.60
C PRO A 43 4.44 5.28 4.57
N ASP A 44 5.30 6.14 5.13
CA ASP A 44 6.45 5.73 5.96
C ASP A 44 6.08 4.80 7.11
N GLY A 45 4.96 5.07 7.79
CA GLY A 45 4.52 4.24 8.91
C GLY A 45 4.13 2.83 8.47
N TRP A 46 3.40 2.70 7.38
CA TRP A 46 2.98 1.41 6.85
C TRP A 46 4.17 0.63 6.26
N ARG A 47 5.03 1.33 5.51
CA ARG A 47 6.27 0.73 5.02
C ARG A 47 7.11 0.14 6.15
N LYS A 48 7.27 0.89 7.26
CA LYS A 48 8.01 0.46 8.44
C LYS A 48 7.33 -0.71 9.16
N ALA A 49 5.99 -0.69 9.28
CA ALA A 49 5.26 -1.68 10.05
C ALA A 49 5.14 -3.03 9.34
N PHE A 50 4.88 -3.02 8.03
CA PHE A 50 4.57 -4.24 7.29
C PHE A 50 5.01 -4.25 5.81
N GLY A 51 5.61 -3.17 5.29
CA GLY A 51 5.91 -3.05 3.85
C GLY A 51 6.74 -4.22 3.31
N GLU A 52 7.85 -4.57 3.97
CA GLU A 52 8.67 -5.72 3.55
C GLU A 52 7.98 -7.06 3.78
N GLN A 53 7.21 -7.22 4.87
CA GLN A 53 6.47 -8.46 5.12
C GLN A 53 5.39 -8.69 4.06
N MET A 54 4.70 -7.64 3.62
CA MET A 54 3.75 -7.73 2.51
C MET A 54 4.45 -8.15 1.22
N CYS A 55 5.61 -7.58 0.92
CA CYS A 55 6.40 -7.98 -0.25
C CYS A 55 6.84 -9.44 -0.17
N GLU A 56 7.19 -9.96 1.02
CA GLU A 56 7.55 -11.37 1.20
C GLU A 56 6.36 -12.29 0.95
N ASP A 57 5.20 -12.00 1.56
CA ASP A 57 3.97 -12.79 1.36
C ASP A 57 3.58 -12.84 -0.13
N ILE A 58 3.70 -11.70 -0.84
CA ILE A 58 3.48 -11.60 -2.30
C ILE A 58 4.50 -12.44 -3.06
N ARG A 59 5.79 -12.33 -2.72
CA ARG A 59 6.87 -13.06 -3.38
C ARG A 59 6.70 -14.57 -3.24
N GLU A 60 6.40 -15.05 -2.03
CA GLU A 60 6.17 -16.46 -1.76
C GLU A 60 5.03 -17.02 -2.62
N GLU A 61 3.91 -16.29 -2.70
CA GLU A 61 2.79 -16.67 -3.55
C GLU A 61 3.16 -16.70 -5.03
N LEU A 62 3.86 -15.67 -5.53
CA LEU A 62 4.27 -15.57 -6.93
C LEU A 62 5.28 -16.66 -7.33
N VAL A 63 6.18 -17.05 -6.42
CA VAL A 63 7.11 -18.15 -6.64
C VAL A 63 6.35 -19.49 -6.70
N CYS A 64 5.41 -19.72 -5.78
CA CYS A 64 4.58 -20.93 -5.80
C CYS A 64 3.72 -21.05 -7.06
N ALA A 65 3.25 -19.93 -7.58
CA ALA A 65 2.42 -19.86 -8.79
C ALA A 65 3.24 -19.82 -10.08
N GLU A 66 4.57 -19.77 -10.01
CA GLU A 66 5.49 -19.60 -11.16
C GLU A 66 5.19 -18.30 -11.96
N TYR A 67 4.79 -17.23 -11.28
CA TYR A 67 4.29 -15.99 -11.88
C TYR A 67 5.15 -14.76 -11.58
N LEU A 68 6.29 -14.91 -10.88
CA LEU A 68 7.13 -13.82 -10.42
C LEU A 68 7.61 -12.88 -11.55
N ASP A 69 7.97 -13.44 -12.71
CA ASP A 69 8.50 -12.67 -13.85
C ASP A 69 7.42 -11.87 -14.59
N GLN A 70 6.16 -12.24 -14.41
CA GLN A 70 5.02 -11.60 -15.08
C GLN A 70 4.37 -10.54 -14.22
N TYR A 71 4.59 -10.60 -12.90
CA TYR A 71 3.99 -9.70 -11.95
C TYR A 71 4.69 -8.34 -11.91
N ARG A 72 3.92 -7.28 -11.81
CA ARG A 72 4.44 -5.92 -11.63
C ARG A 72 3.46 -5.06 -10.86
N ILE A 73 3.98 -4.17 -10.02
CA ILE A 73 3.22 -3.14 -9.35
C ILE A 73 2.95 -2.02 -10.36
N THR A 74 1.75 -1.47 -10.35
CA THR A 74 1.37 -0.32 -11.16
C THR A 74 1.20 0.94 -10.33
N GLN A 75 0.78 0.82 -9.07
CA GLN A 75 0.71 1.93 -8.13
C GLN A 75 0.53 1.44 -6.70
N ILE A 76 1.24 2.07 -5.77
CA ILE A 76 0.96 1.98 -4.32
C ILE A 76 0.54 3.37 -3.87
N LYS A 77 -0.57 3.49 -3.12
CA LYS A 77 -1.02 4.77 -2.57
C LYS A 77 -1.90 4.60 -1.34
N GLU A 78 -2.07 5.69 -0.62
CA GLU A 78 -3.11 5.85 0.40
C GLU A 78 -4.40 6.33 -0.27
N LYS A 79 -5.54 5.81 0.15
CA LYS A 79 -6.87 6.30 -0.20
C LYS A 79 -7.82 6.14 0.98
N TYR A 80 -8.37 7.25 1.47
CA TYR A 80 -9.32 7.27 2.59
C TYR A 80 -8.86 6.50 3.83
N GLY A 81 -7.59 6.69 4.21
CA GLY A 81 -7.01 6.06 5.39
C GLY A 81 -6.62 4.60 5.22
N THR A 82 -6.70 4.03 4.03
CA THR A 82 -6.33 2.65 3.71
C THR A 82 -5.28 2.56 2.61
N LEU A 83 -4.50 1.48 2.62
CA LEU A 83 -3.59 1.12 1.54
C LEU A 83 -4.40 0.73 0.31
N CYS A 84 -4.00 1.23 -0.85
CA CYS A 84 -4.42 0.73 -2.15
C CYS A 84 -3.18 0.20 -2.89
N TRP A 85 -3.23 -1.07 -3.24
CA TRP A 85 -2.18 -1.76 -3.98
C TRP A 85 -2.71 -2.15 -5.35
N TYR A 86 -2.17 -1.53 -6.40
CA TYR A 86 -2.55 -1.82 -7.78
C TYR A 86 -1.41 -2.54 -8.47
N ASP A 87 -1.73 -3.61 -9.16
CA ASP A 87 -0.77 -4.47 -9.83
C ASP A 87 -1.29 -5.01 -11.16
N PHE A 88 -0.43 -5.74 -11.84
CA PHE A 88 -0.74 -6.51 -13.04
C PHE A 88 -0.17 -7.91 -12.87
N GLY A 89 -1.02 -8.91 -13.12
CA GLY A 89 -0.61 -10.30 -13.03
C GLY A 89 -0.68 -10.89 -11.62
N CYS A 90 -1.62 -10.41 -10.78
CA CYS A 90 -1.87 -10.99 -9.47
C CYS A 90 -2.55 -12.38 -9.55
N THR A 91 -2.28 -13.22 -8.56
CA THR A 91 -2.99 -14.50 -8.39
C THR A 91 -4.34 -14.29 -7.69
N GLU A 92 -5.22 -15.29 -7.80
CA GLU A 92 -6.50 -15.26 -7.08
C GLU A 92 -6.29 -15.17 -5.55
N ARG A 93 -5.29 -15.85 -5.01
CA ARG A 93 -4.95 -15.79 -3.58
C ARG A 93 -4.44 -14.42 -3.18
N MET A 94 -3.66 -13.73 -4.03
CA MET A 94 -3.26 -12.35 -3.74
C MET A 94 -4.47 -11.43 -3.62
N LEU A 95 -5.43 -11.52 -4.54
CA LEU A 95 -6.66 -10.71 -4.53
C LEU A 95 -7.58 -10.99 -3.35
N ARG A 96 -7.70 -12.27 -2.96
CA ARG A 96 -8.64 -12.68 -1.93
C ARG A 96 -8.09 -12.57 -0.51
N ASP A 97 -6.81 -12.89 -0.33
CA ASP A 97 -6.24 -13.11 1.00
C ASP A 97 -5.10 -12.13 1.34
N ILE A 98 -4.10 -11.98 0.45
CA ILE A 98 -2.87 -11.25 0.79
C ILE A 98 -3.10 -9.74 0.75
N ILE A 99 -3.55 -9.18 -0.36
CA ILE A 99 -3.74 -7.73 -0.50
C ILE A 99 -4.77 -7.22 0.50
N PRO A 100 -5.97 -7.82 0.65
CA PRO A 100 -6.96 -7.39 1.64
C PRO A 100 -6.46 -7.44 3.08
N LYS A 101 -5.64 -8.44 3.44
CA LYS A 101 -5.00 -8.52 4.77
C LYS A 101 -4.24 -7.22 5.10
N TYR A 102 -3.42 -6.73 4.16
CA TYR A 102 -2.61 -5.53 4.37
C TYR A 102 -3.41 -4.22 4.21
N GLU A 103 -4.44 -4.21 3.39
CA GLU A 103 -5.39 -3.10 3.33
C GLU A 103 -6.10 -2.92 4.68
N HIS A 104 -6.62 -3.99 5.29
CA HIS A 104 -7.22 -3.95 6.62
C HIS A 104 -6.22 -3.58 7.72
N LEU A 105 -4.99 -4.09 7.63
CA LEU A 105 -3.93 -3.76 8.58
C LEU A 105 -3.56 -2.28 8.52
N SER A 106 -3.51 -1.70 7.32
CA SER A 106 -3.19 -0.29 7.11
C SER A 106 -4.19 0.65 7.79
N ALA A 107 -5.48 0.31 7.75
CA ALA A 107 -6.54 1.06 8.42
C ALA A 107 -6.34 1.16 9.96
N ARG A 108 -5.60 0.23 10.55
CA ARG A 108 -5.33 0.15 12.00
C ARG A 108 -3.88 0.49 12.36
N THR A 109 -3.09 0.93 11.40
CA THR A 109 -1.67 1.25 11.57
C THR A 109 -1.42 2.74 11.34
N CYS A 110 -0.77 3.40 12.29
CA CYS A 110 -0.43 4.81 12.19
C CYS A 110 0.36 5.09 10.90
N ILE A 111 -0.18 5.94 10.05
CA ILE A 111 0.41 6.28 8.74
C ILE A 111 1.81 6.90 8.86
N ARG A 112 2.16 7.52 9.98
CA ARG A 112 3.43 8.20 10.21
C ARG A 112 4.53 7.34 10.83
N CYS A 113 4.19 6.52 11.84
CA CYS A 113 5.24 5.84 12.62
C CYS A 113 5.12 4.31 12.62
N GLY A 114 4.01 3.74 12.14
CA GLY A 114 3.78 2.30 12.11
C GLY A 114 3.26 1.68 13.41
N ASN A 115 3.05 2.46 14.47
CA ASN A 115 2.43 1.96 15.70
C ASN A 115 0.93 1.72 15.48
N PRO A 116 0.25 0.94 16.33
CA PRO A 116 -1.21 0.81 16.29
C PRO A 116 -1.88 2.19 16.30
N ALA A 117 -2.82 2.40 15.40
CA ALA A 117 -3.60 3.63 15.35
C ALA A 117 -4.74 3.58 16.37
N THR A 118 -5.02 4.73 16.98
CA THR A 118 -6.09 4.92 17.96
C THR A 118 -7.13 5.93 17.49
N LYS A 119 -6.77 6.73 16.50
CA LYS A 119 -7.56 7.86 15.98
C LYS A 119 -7.48 7.94 14.48
N VAL A 120 -8.50 8.55 13.87
CA VAL A 120 -8.54 8.89 12.45
C VAL A 120 -8.80 10.37 12.31
N SER A 121 -8.05 11.06 11.44
CA SER A 121 -8.32 12.47 11.08
C SER A 121 -9.54 12.56 10.18
N THR A 122 -10.33 13.64 10.31
CA THR A 122 -11.60 13.81 9.58
C THR A 122 -11.51 14.75 8.37
N GLY A 123 -10.44 15.55 8.26
CA GLY A 123 -10.18 16.39 7.10
C GLY A 123 -9.63 15.57 5.96
N TRP A 124 -8.35 15.24 6.03
CA TRP A 124 -7.75 14.20 5.20
C TRP A 124 -7.75 12.90 6.00
N ILE A 125 -8.61 11.96 5.61
CA ILE A 125 -8.81 10.70 6.35
C ILE A 125 -7.51 9.91 6.41
N SER A 126 -6.95 9.74 7.62
CA SER A 126 -5.72 8.95 7.84
C SER A 126 -5.65 8.43 9.28
N PRO A 127 -5.16 7.21 9.50
CA PRO A 127 -5.02 6.62 10.83
C PRO A 127 -3.77 7.13 11.55
N TYR A 128 -3.90 7.48 12.83
CA TYR A 128 -2.82 7.96 13.68
C TYR A 128 -2.83 7.30 15.06
N CYS A 129 -1.65 7.10 15.65
CA CYS A 129 -1.53 6.87 17.08
C CYS A 129 -1.62 8.19 17.86
N ASP A 130 -1.89 8.13 19.18
CA ASP A 130 -2.01 9.33 20.03
C ASP A 130 -0.80 10.26 19.94
N THR A 131 0.39 9.70 19.95
CA THR A 131 1.66 10.46 19.85
C THR A 131 1.76 11.24 18.55
N CYS A 132 1.38 10.64 17.42
CA CYS A 132 1.46 11.30 16.12
C CYS A 132 0.31 12.29 15.91
N ALA A 133 -0.89 11.98 16.38
CA ALA A 133 -2.04 12.88 16.38
C ALA A 133 -1.76 14.17 17.18
N GLY A 134 -1.13 14.03 18.37
CA GLY A 134 -0.76 15.19 19.20
C GLY A 134 0.29 16.13 18.60
N LYS A 135 0.96 15.73 17.52
CA LYS A 135 1.93 16.58 16.78
C LYS A 135 1.32 17.30 15.58
N ILE A 136 0.07 17.06 15.28
CA ILE A 136 -0.65 17.68 14.16
C ILE A 136 -1.33 18.97 14.65
N SER A 137 -1.51 19.93 13.76
CA SER A 137 -2.15 21.21 14.07
C SER A 137 -3.52 21.01 14.75
N HIS A 138 -3.83 21.86 15.73
CA HIS A 138 -5.11 21.87 16.45
C HIS A 138 -6.34 22.12 15.56
N ALA A 139 -6.17 22.54 14.31
CA ALA A 139 -7.25 22.68 13.34
C ALA A 139 -7.77 21.31 12.84
N GLU A 140 -6.95 20.25 12.93
CA GLU A 140 -7.36 18.91 12.52
C GLU A 140 -8.24 18.27 13.60
N ARG A 141 -9.35 17.67 13.17
CA ARG A 141 -10.25 16.93 14.05
C ARG A 141 -9.96 15.43 13.95
N PHE A 142 -10.06 14.77 15.08
CA PHE A 142 -9.85 13.32 15.20
C PHE A 142 -11.07 12.66 15.82
N ILE A 143 -11.42 11.50 15.31
CA ILE A 143 -12.40 10.59 15.92
C ILE A 143 -11.70 9.31 16.38
N PRO A 144 -12.25 8.57 17.35
CA PRO A 144 -11.75 7.24 17.71
C PRO A 144 -11.75 6.31 16.50
N ILE A 145 -10.72 5.47 16.38
CA ILE A 145 -10.59 4.56 15.24
C ILE A 145 -11.75 3.57 15.15
N GLU A 146 -12.26 3.10 16.29
CA GLU A 146 -13.38 2.13 16.31
C GLU A 146 -14.69 2.75 15.79
N GLU A 147 -14.91 4.05 16.01
CA GLU A 147 -16.04 4.78 15.46
C GLU A 147 -15.96 4.84 13.93
N TRP A 148 -14.78 5.15 13.40
CA TRP A 148 -14.56 5.19 11.96
C TRP A 148 -14.71 3.81 11.31
N LEU A 149 -14.14 2.76 11.90
CA LEU A 149 -14.22 1.40 11.37
C LEU A 149 -15.64 0.84 11.39
N SER A 150 -16.46 1.23 12.36
CA SER A 150 -17.87 0.80 12.42
C SER A 150 -18.75 1.53 11.40
N GLY A 151 -18.41 2.79 11.04
CA GLY A 151 -19.14 3.59 10.05
C GLY A 151 -18.76 3.33 8.60
N SER A 152 -17.54 2.85 8.34
CA SER A 152 -17.02 2.61 6.98
C SER A 152 -17.24 1.19 6.45
N GLY A 153 -17.79 0.31 7.29
CA GLY A 153 -17.96 -1.11 6.93
C GLY A 153 -18.91 -1.36 5.76
N ASP A 154 -19.86 -0.47 5.51
CA ASP A 154 -20.91 -0.67 4.49
C ASP A 154 -20.71 0.14 3.21
N GLU A 155 -20.02 1.29 3.25
CA GLU A 155 -19.86 2.15 2.07
C GLU A 155 -18.65 1.76 1.19
N VAL A 156 -17.53 1.38 1.77
CA VAL A 156 -16.30 1.07 1.02
C VAL A 156 -16.43 -0.26 0.25
N ALA A 157 -17.19 -1.21 0.77
CA ALA A 157 -17.46 -2.47 0.08
C ALA A 157 -18.39 -2.30 -1.13
N SER A 158 -19.36 -1.37 -1.05
CA SER A 158 -20.32 -1.13 -2.14
C SER A 158 -19.73 -0.33 -3.32
N GLU A 159 -18.82 0.62 -3.08
CA GLU A 159 -18.17 1.37 -4.17
C GLU A 159 -17.16 0.55 -4.98
N ARG A 160 -16.51 -0.46 -4.38
CA ARG A 160 -15.61 -1.37 -5.12
C ARG A 160 -16.35 -2.23 -6.14
N ILE A 161 -17.55 -2.69 -5.82
CA ILE A 161 -18.37 -3.55 -6.69
C ILE A 161 -18.91 -2.79 -7.92
N VAL A 162 -19.13 -1.49 -7.79
CA VAL A 162 -19.66 -0.65 -8.89
C VAL A 162 -18.58 -0.27 -9.90
N ASN A 163 -17.34 0.00 -9.45
CA ASN A 163 -16.25 0.43 -10.33
C ASN A 163 -15.59 -0.70 -11.15
N GLU A 164 -15.74 -1.97 -10.74
CA GLU A 164 -15.21 -3.10 -11.53
C GLU A 164 -16.12 -3.48 -12.71
N LYS A 165 -17.40 -3.08 -12.71
CA LYS A 165 -18.33 -3.39 -13.80
C LYS A 165 -18.21 -2.46 -15.01
N ASP A 166 -17.64 -1.27 -14.83
CA ASP A 166 -17.55 -0.27 -15.92
C ASP A 166 -16.25 -0.35 -16.75
N THR A 167 -15.29 -1.20 -16.39
CA THR A 167 -14.00 -1.34 -17.11
C THR A 167 -13.93 -2.53 -18.06
N HIS A 168 -15.01 -3.31 -18.21
CA HIS A 168 -15.05 -4.49 -19.10
C HIS A 168 -16.02 -4.35 -20.28
N SER A 169 -16.33 -3.13 -20.71
CA SER A 169 -17.08 -2.90 -21.95
C SER A 169 -16.43 -1.79 -22.74
N LEU A 170 -15.38 -2.13 -23.49
CA LEU A 170 -15.02 -1.56 -24.81
C LEU A 170 -13.90 -2.41 -25.43
#